data_888b2b9a6a1551cb1683aaf72c2e1b29
#
_entry.id   888b2b9a6a1551cb1683aaf72c2e1b29
#
_cell.length_a   1.000
_cell.length_b   1.000
_cell.length_c   1.000
_cell.angle_alpha   90.00
_cell.angle_beta   90.00
_cell.angle_gamma   90.00
#
_symmetry.space_group_name_H-M   'P 1'
#
loop_
_entity.id
_entity.type
_entity.pdbx_description
1 polymer ?
#
loop_
_entity_poly.entity_id
_entity_poly.type
_entity_poly.pdbx_seq_one_letter_code
_entity_poly.pdbx_strand_id
1 'polypeptide(L)'
;MNDWAGPAAEDTGIESGWFRLRRTIEFASGHFWLGVIAAQHTLWAIEMEQRTARLAANEGGRTERLAARAPDELAGFATTVGVDPTDTLVWVCVEQGALGTTDEWATAWRGLLAGLNRRREEIGRNLHDGLVIAGPAESPRWWREVAADLWSKRAVFIELAAQAPDDASSGRAGGEPDTETDAQADTEPDWRAWLAASENAAGDPTNPASPVFDEGFATSVRDLEQAIRQGDDRLVWAHDTANTLYEQLQAAQAQPAQRAIAAFVAAMAADARSDPAAPTLLTDALSAGLAPRRRLIDACRLAATLGRRHPDQQGTAIAGARLLVEISEIGPGPSTEAQLAARRYELIELADLLRGAGRLDEAAPLAAEALALDRDRITRYGTTPDTLQALSISLTRVGDLARQTGDLTTATTHHNEALALTRDRITRYGKTPDTLKDLSISLTRVGDLARKTGDLTTATTHHNELLALDRDRVTRYGKTPDTLKALSISLTRVALLATAQQLDDEAADAWRQATRVAREEFQLTGFGDAFGVKLLNWCLDEWAAAEERAGDAKSAGEIRTERRVLETDYDRWLRDNAIR
;
A
#
# COMPACT_ATOMS: atom_id res chain seq x y z
N MET A 1 17.37 19.83 -7.18
CA MET A 1 16.27 19.96 -6.21
C MET A 1 15.17 19.05 -6.70
N ASN A 2 15.02 18.14 -6.08
CA ASN A 2 14.40 16.83 -5.92
C ASN A 2 13.07 16.65 -6.64
N ASP A 3 13.14 16.12 -7.85
CA ASP A 3 12.00 15.60 -8.59
C ASP A 3 11.96 14.08 -8.41
N TRP A 4 11.53 13.61 -7.27
CA TRP A 4 11.27 12.19 -7.13
C TRP A 4 9.85 11.86 -6.70
N ALA A 5 9.33 10.92 -7.40
CA ALA A 5 8.14 10.19 -7.26
C ALA A 5 8.41 8.85 -6.64
N GLY A 6 8.00 8.64 -5.46
CA GLY A 6 7.86 7.31 -4.94
C GLY A 6 7.00 6.45 -5.86
N PRO A 7 7.29 5.18 -6.02
CA PRO A 7 6.43 4.27 -6.73
C PRO A 7 5.02 4.27 -6.13
N ALA A 8 4.08 3.79 -6.90
CA ALA A 8 2.71 3.64 -6.46
C ALA A 8 2.66 2.96 -5.09
N ALA A 9 2.01 3.59 -4.16
CA ALA A 9 1.97 3.19 -2.75
C ALA A 9 1.58 1.72 -2.52
N GLU A 10 0.90 1.11 -3.46
CA GLU A 10 0.47 -0.29 -3.42
C GLU A 10 1.59 -1.27 -3.86
N ASP A 11 2.57 -0.82 -4.64
CA ASP A 11 3.57 -1.71 -5.26
C ASP A 11 4.94 -1.72 -4.57
N THR A 12 5.19 -0.87 -3.57
CA THR A 12 6.53 -0.68 -3.00
C THR A 12 6.63 -0.84 -1.51
N GLY A 13 5.52 -1.09 -0.84
CA GLY A 13 5.48 -1.12 0.61
C GLY A 13 5.62 0.27 1.27
N ILE A 14 5.71 1.38 0.50
CA ILE A 14 5.86 2.74 1.07
C ILE A 14 4.69 3.09 1.97
N GLU A 15 3.44 2.88 1.55
CA GLU A 15 2.29 3.23 2.38
C GLU A 15 2.16 2.34 3.61
N SER A 16 2.37 1.04 3.45
CA SER A 16 2.41 0.12 4.59
C SER A 16 3.59 0.42 5.51
N GLY A 17 4.76 0.73 4.93
CA GLY A 17 5.95 1.16 5.64
C GLY A 17 5.74 2.50 6.35
N TRP A 18 5.14 3.48 5.67
CA TRP A 18 4.80 4.77 6.26
C TRP A 18 3.83 4.64 7.43
N PHE A 19 2.78 3.84 7.27
CA PHE A 19 1.84 3.58 8.36
C PHE A 19 2.53 2.99 9.59
N ARG A 20 3.46 2.05 9.39
CA ARG A 20 4.24 1.44 10.48
C ARG A 20 5.19 2.44 11.13
N LEU A 21 5.91 3.24 10.34
CA LEU A 21 6.83 4.26 10.85
C LEU A 21 6.08 5.36 11.61
N ARG A 22 5.03 5.90 11.01
CA ARG A 22 4.17 6.91 11.62
C ARG A 22 3.65 6.44 12.97
N ARG A 23 3.13 5.23 13.04
CA ARG A 23 2.66 4.64 14.29
C ARG A 23 3.78 4.53 15.34
N THR A 24 5.00 4.18 14.92
CA THR A 24 6.13 4.13 15.83
C THR A 24 6.46 5.51 16.37
N ILE A 25 6.47 6.54 15.55
CA ILE A 25 6.72 7.94 15.96
C ILE A 25 5.65 8.39 16.95
N GLU A 26 4.36 8.21 16.63
CA GLU A 26 3.23 8.64 17.46
C GLU A 26 3.19 7.96 18.85
N PHE A 27 3.74 6.75 18.98
CA PHE A 27 3.66 5.98 20.24
C PHE A 27 4.97 5.89 21.02
N ALA A 28 6.09 6.31 20.46
CA ALA A 28 7.41 6.19 21.08
C ALA A 28 8.00 7.53 21.53
N SER A 29 7.22 8.62 21.50
CA SER A 29 7.68 9.95 21.93
C SER A 29 8.21 9.91 23.37
N GLY A 30 9.35 10.55 23.59
CA GLY A 30 10.01 10.62 24.90
C GLY A 30 10.85 9.39 25.28
N HIS A 31 11.01 8.41 24.38
CA HIS A 31 11.85 7.22 24.60
C HIS A 31 12.66 6.90 23.34
N PHE A 32 13.87 6.39 23.53
CA PHE A 32 14.68 5.91 22.42
C PHE A 32 13.99 4.76 21.68
N TRP A 33 13.89 4.89 20.37
CA TRP A 33 13.49 3.83 19.46
C TRP A 33 14.37 3.86 18.20
N LEU A 34 14.52 2.71 17.57
CA LEU A 34 15.28 2.56 16.33
C LEU A 34 14.33 2.14 15.18
N GLY A 35 14.32 2.94 14.11
CA GLY A 35 13.72 2.59 12.84
C GLY A 35 14.80 2.20 11.84
N VAL A 36 14.58 1.10 11.11
CA VAL A 36 15.47 0.68 10.03
C VAL A 36 14.65 0.59 8.74
N ILE A 37 15.13 1.27 7.70
CA ILE A 37 14.54 1.24 6.36
C ILE A 37 15.58 0.67 5.41
N ALA A 38 15.22 -0.43 4.74
CA ALA A 38 15.99 -1.02 3.66
C ALA A 38 15.29 -0.68 2.34
N ALA A 39 15.93 0.14 1.49
CA ALA A 39 15.30 0.64 0.28
C ALA A 39 16.10 0.26 -0.97
N GLN A 40 15.43 -0.25 -2.00
CA GLN A 40 16.05 -0.47 -3.32
C GLN A 40 16.43 0.84 -4.00
N HIS A 41 15.73 1.93 -3.69
CA HIS A 41 16.00 3.25 -4.22
C HIS A 41 16.07 4.30 -3.11
N THR A 42 17.13 5.12 -3.11
CA THR A 42 17.34 6.23 -2.16
C THR A 42 16.12 7.11 -2.00
N LEU A 43 15.44 7.27 -3.06
CA LEU A 43 14.33 8.18 -3.20
C LEU A 43 13.13 7.74 -2.35
N TRP A 44 12.92 6.45 -2.14
CA TRP A 44 11.87 5.95 -1.25
C TRP A 44 12.19 6.26 0.22
N ALA A 45 13.48 6.21 0.55
CA ALA A 45 13.95 6.64 1.86
C ALA A 45 13.77 8.15 2.07
N ILE A 46 13.99 8.96 1.04
CA ILE A 46 13.78 10.41 1.06
C ILE A 46 12.29 10.76 1.23
N GLU A 47 11.40 10.06 0.55
CA GLU A 47 9.96 10.24 0.72
C GLU A 47 9.51 9.94 2.16
N MET A 48 9.99 8.83 2.71
CA MET A 48 9.71 8.46 4.11
C MET A 48 10.26 9.51 5.08
N GLU A 49 11.44 10.05 4.81
CA GLU A 49 12.05 11.14 5.59
C GLU A 49 11.19 12.40 5.55
N GLN A 50 10.77 12.83 4.36
CA GLN A 50 9.95 14.03 4.22
C GLN A 50 8.60 13.92 4.93
N ARG A 51 7.97 12.74 4.87
CA ARG A 51 6.73 12.46 5.62
C ARG A 51 6.98 12.50 7.12
N THR A 52 8.10 11.95 7.57
CA THR A 52 8.51 11.97 8.99
C THR A 52 8.76 13.39 9.49
N ALA A 53 9.48 14.19 8.71
CA ALA A 53 9.76 15.59 9.06
C ALA A 53 8.47 16.42 9.16
N ARG A 54 7.51 16.20 8.26
CA ARG A 54 6.20 16.87 8.32
C ARG A 54 5.38 16.43 9.54
N LEU A 55 5.38 15.14 9.85
CA LEU A 55 4.67 14.63 11.03
C LEU A 55 5.27 15.23 12.32
N ALA A 56 6.59 15.16 12.46
CA ALA A 56 7.28 15.73 13.63
C ALA A 56 7.00 17.23 13.77
N ALA A 57 7.08 18.01 12.69
CA ALA A 57 6.78 19.43 12.70
C ALA A 57 5.34 19.75 13.13
N ASN A 58 4.38 18.94 12.70
CA ASN A 58 2.97 19.10 13.07
C ASN A 58 2.71 18.80 14.56
N GLU A 59 3.53 17.98 15.17
CA GLU A 59 3.47 17.62 16.59
C GLU A 59 4.36 18.50 17.47
N GLY A 60 5.01 19.52 16.88
CA GLY A 60 5.92 20.43 17.58
C GLY A 60 7.32 19.86 17.83
N GLY A 61 7.61 18.68 17.27
CA GLY A 61 8.92 18.04 17.31
C GLY A 61 9.88 18.56 16.22
N ARG A 62 11.10 18.07 16.23
CA ARG A 62 12.15 18.41 15.26
C ARG A 62 12.77 17.14 14.68
N THR A 63 13.22 17.24 13.43
CA THR A 63 14.01 16.19 12.77
C THR A 63 15.37 16.73 12.40
N GLU A 64 16.41 15.96 12.64
CA GLU A 64 17.77 16.23 12.18
C GLU A 64 18.14 15.22 11.08
N ARG A 65 18.54 15.72 9.92
CA ARG A 65 18.92 14.91 8.78
C ARG A 65 20.45 14.85 8.65
N LEU A 66 20.99 13.65 8.73
CA LEU A 66 22.39 13.33 8.45
C LEU A 66 22.47 12.56 7.13
N ALA A 67 22.81 13.23 6.03
CA ALA A 67 22.86 12.65 4.69
C ALA A 67 24.28 12.67 4.14
N ALA A 68 24.87 11.50 3.96
CA ALA A 68 26.23 11.36 3.46
C ALA A 68 26.31 11.51 1.93
N ARG A 69 27.33 12.23 1.45
CA ARG A 69 27.70 12.40 0.04
C ARG A 69 28.86 11.51 -0.37
N ALA A 70 29.61 11.03 0.61
CA ALA A 70 30.77 10.18 0.43
C ALA A 70 30.85 9.08 1.48
N PRO A 71 31.52 7.94 1.19
CA PRO A 71 31.61 6.81 2.11
C PRO A 71 32.25 7.16 3.46
N ASP A 72 33.26 8.00 3.48
CA ASP A 72 33.95 8.45 4.70
C ASP A 72 33.04 9.33 5.59
N GLU A 73 32.21 10.18 5.00
CA GLU A 73 31.20 10.97 5.71
C GLU A 73 30.17 10.05 6.38
N LEU A 74 29.67 9.04 5.68
CA LEU A 74 28.75 8.05 6.24
C LEU A 74 29.36 7.31 7.44
N ALA A 75 30.59 6.85 7.30
CA ALA A 75 31.31 6.18 8.39
C ALA A 75 31.53 7.14 9.60
N GLY A 76 31.72 8.42 9.33
CA GLY A 76 31.90 9.46 10.33
C GLY A 76 30.67 9.65 11.23
N PHE A 77 29.45 9.44 10.74
CA PHE A 77 28.22 9.54 11.54
C PHE A 77 28.19 8.58 12.74
N ALA A 78 28.97 7.51 12.70
CA ALA A 78 29.13 6.61 13.84
C ALA A 78 29.66 7.31 15.11
N THR A 79 30.35 8.44 14.97
CA THR A 79 30.94 9.21 16.07
C THR A 79 30.13 10.44 16.47
N THR A 80 29.17 10.86 15.65
CA THR A 80 28.37 12.09 15.88
C THR A 80 26.96 11.80 16.36
N VAL A 81 26.33 10.72 15.89
CA VAL A 81 24.97 10.36 16.28
C VAL A 81 24.87 10.09 17.78
N GLY A 82 23.97 10.82 18.47
CA GLY A 82 23.67 10.62 19.88
C GLY A 82 24.83 10.96 20.83
N VAL A 83 25.71 11.92 20.47
CA VAL A 83 26.74 12.42 21.36
C VAL A 83 26.13 13.32 22.45
N ASP A 84 25.28 14.24 22.06
CA ASP A 84 24.57 15.14 22.96
C ASP A 84 23.12 14.68 23.15
N PRO A 85 22.56 14.88 24.38
CA PRO A 85 21.14 14.63 24.61
C PRO A 85 20.26 15.51 23.73
N THR A 86 19.32 14.93 23.03
CA THR A 86 18.40 15.65 22.15
C THR A 86 17.00 15.03 22.13
N ASP A 87 15.99 15.89 22.05
CA ASP A 87 14.57 15.54 21.80
C ASP A 87 14.26 15.70 20.30
N THR A 88 15.22 15.38 19.44
CA THR A 88 15.10 15.48 17.99
C THR A 88 15.18 14.08 17.39
N LEU A 89 14.28 13.76 16.48
CA LEU A 89 14.37 12.55 15.69
C LEU A 89 15.55 12.65 14.72
N VAL A 90 16.51 11.76 14.84
CA VAL A 90 17.69 11.73 13.96
C VAL A 90 17.44 10.79 12.79
N TRP A 91 17.64 11.29 11.57
CA TRP A 91 17.51 10.53 10.33
C TRP A 91 18.85 10.41 9.62
N VAL A 92 19.35 9.18 9.49
CA VAL A 92 20.61 8.88 8.80
C VAL A 92 20.33 8.25 7.45
N CYS A 93 20.85 8.86 6.39
CA CYS A 93 20.68 8.37 5.01
C CYS A 93 21.89 8.74 4.14
N VAL A 94 21.83 8.44 2.86
CA VAL A 94 22.76 8.93 1.85
C VAL A 94 22.05 9.85 0.88
N GLU A 95 22.78 10.79 0.26
CA GLU A 95 22.20 11.67 -0.76
C GLU A 95 21.90 10.92 -2.05
N GLN A 96 21.09 11.54 -2.89
CA GLN A 96 20.60 10.99 -4.15
C GLN A 96 21.76 10.53 -5.06
N GLY A 97 21.68 9.30 -5.56
CA GLY A 97 22.71 8.68 -6.41
C GLY A 97 23.78 7.88 -5.66
N ALA A 98 23.84 7.97 -4.35
CA ALA A 98 24.86 7.34 -3.51
C ALA A 98 24.39 6.06 -2.78
N LEU A 99 23.25 5.45 -3.12
CA LEU A 99 22.94 4.07 -2.70
C LEU A 99 23.91 3.11 -3.42
N GLY A 100 25.22 3.38 -3.18
CA GLY A 100 26.28 2.68 -3.87
C GLY A 100 26.29 1.21 -3.52
N THR A 101 26.14 0.41 -4.54
CA THR A 101 26.46 -1.01 -4.57
C THR A 101 27.98 -1.26 -4.67
N THR A 102 28.81 -0.22 -4.50
CA THR A 102 30.26 -0.36 -4.52
C THR A 102 30.78 -0.89 -3.20
N ASP A 103 31.88 -1.63 -3.22
CA ASP A 103 32.52 -2.19 -2.01
C ASP A 103 32.89 -1.11 -0.96
N GLU A 104 33.19 0.10 -1.42
CA GLU A 104 33.50 1.25 -0.56
C GLU A 104 32.26 1.68 0.28
N TRP A 105 31.10 1.83 -0.36
CA TRP A 105 29.86 2.14 0.35
C TRP A 105 29.41 1.01 1.29
N ALA A 106 29.54 -0.23 0.86
CA ALA A 106 29.24 -1.38 1.71
C ALA A 106 30.15 -1.43 2.95
N THR A 107 31.42 -1.05 2.80
CA THR A 107 32.38 -0.94 3.90
C THR A 107 32.02 0.22 4.84
N ALA A 108 31.64 1.38 4.29
CA ALA A 108 31.20 2.53 5.07
C ALA A 108 29.93 2.24 5.88
N TRP A 109 28.93 1.58 5.28
CA TRP A 109 27.72 1.16 5.98
C TRP A 109 28.04 0.21 7.15
N ARG A 110 28.88 -0.83 6.93
CA ARG A 110 29.31 -1.72 8.01
C ARG A 110 30.07 -0.95 9.11
N GLY A 111 30.91 0.01 8.73
CA GLY A 111 31.62 0.88 9.65
C GLY A 111 30.68 1.71 10.53
N LEU A 112 29.69 2.36 9.93
CA LEU A 112 28.63 3.08 10.63
C LEU A 112 27.90 2.17 11.63
N LEU A 113 27.35 1.05 11.15
CA LEU A 113 26.54 0.13 11.96
C LEU A 113 27.32 -0.45 13.12
N ALA A 114 28.57 -0.87 12.89
CA ALA A 114 29.46 -1.35 13.95
C ALA A 114 29.78 -0.26 14.99
N GLY A 115 29.98 0.97 14.54
CA GLY A 115 30.20 2.13 15.40
C GLY A 115 29.00 2.44 16.28
N LEU A 116 27.81 2.50 15.71
CA LEU A 116 26.56 2.72 16.45
C LEU A 116 26.29 1.56 17.44
N ASN A 117 26.56 0.32 17.05
CA ASN A 117 26.38 -0.84 17.95
C ASN A 117 27.28 -0.76 19.18
N ARG A 118 28.54 -0.30 19.04
CA ARG A 118 29.45 -0.07 20.18
C ARG A 118 28.94 0.99 21.13
N ARG A 119 28.26 2.01 20.62
CA ARG A 119 27.74 3.16 21.39
C ARG A 119 26.24 3.05 21.73
N ARG A 120 25.62 1.89 21.53
CA ARG A 120 24.17 1.70 21.66
C ARG A 120 23.56 2.16 23.00
N GLU A 121 24.29 1.99 24.11
CA GLU A 121 23.82 2.41 25.43
C GLU A 121 23.89 3.94 25.61
N GLU A 122 24.89 4.59 25.03
CA GLU A 122 25.03 6.05 24.99
C GLU A 122 23.93 6.66 24.10
N ILE A 123 23.78 6.13 22.89
CA ILE A 123 22.73 6.55 21.93
C ILE A 123 21.35 6.40 22.56
N GLY A 124 21.06 5.26 23.20
CA GLY A 124 19.76 5.02 23.85
C GLY A 124 19.48 5.94 25.05
N ARG A 125 20.50 6.54 25.65
CA ARG A 125 20.33 7.52 26.73
C ARG A 125 20.18 8.96 26.23
N ASN A 126 20.76 9.25 25.07
CA ASN A 126 20.87 10.62 24.56
C ASN A 126 19.81 10.97 23.49
N LEU A 127 19.26 9.99 22.79
CA LEU A 127 18.20 10.23 21.80
C LEU A 127 16.83 9.86 22.40
N HIS A 128 16.00 10.86 22.66
CA HIS A 128 14.69 10.65 23.29
C HIS A 128 13.55 10.49 22.26
N ASP A 129 13.72 10.99 21.03
CA ASP A 129 12.69 10.90 19.98
C ASP A 129 13.02 9.90 18.86
N GLY A 130 14.12 9.16 19.01
CA GLY A 130 14.45 8.03 18.15
C GLY A 130 15.52 8.29 17.09
N LEU A 131 15.92 7.19 16.43
CA LEU A 131 16.91 7.14 15.36
C LEU A 131 16.34 6.33 14.18
N VAL A 132 16.29 6.92 13.00
CA VAL A 132 15.95 6.20 11.78
C VAL A 132 17.19 6.08 10.90
N ILE A 133 17.47 4.86 10.42
CA ILE A 133 18.59 4.59 9.51
C ILE A 133 18.02 4.01 8.23
N ALA A 134 18.15 4.78 7.15
CA ALA A 134 17.68 4.41 5.83
C ALA A 134 18.87 4.02 4.93
N GLY A 135 19.03 2.72 4.69
CA GLY A 135 20.11 2.12 3.91
C GLY A 135 19.62 1.35 2.69
N PRO A 136 20.56 0.80 1.90
CA PRO A 136 20.22 0.00 0.72
C PRO A 136 19.54 -1.31 1.09
N ALA A 137 18.95 -1.98 0.10
CA ALA A 137 18.20 -3.23 0.27
C ALA A 137 19.01 -4.35 0.95
N GLU A 138 20.33 -4.37 0.75
CA GLU A 138 21.24 -5.32 1.37
C GLU A 138 21.58 -5.00 2.84
N SER A 139 21.19 -3.83 3.32
CA SER A 139 21.53 -3.36 4.68
C SER A 139 21.08 -4.31 5.80
N PRO A 140 19.96 -5.04 5.73
CA PRO A 140 19.55 -5.99 6.78
C PRO A 140 20.58 -7.09 7.04
N ARG A 141 21.31 -7.52 6.01
CA ARG A 141 22.41 -8.48 6.15
C ARG A 141 23.55 -7.88 6.97
N TRP A 142 23.97 -6.65 6.69
CA TRP A 142 25.05 -5.97 7.42
C TRP A 142 24.68 -5.71 8.88
N TRP A 143 23.42 -5.34 9.15
CA TRP A 143 22.92 -5.19 10.51
C TRP A 143 23.16 -6.46 11.35
N ARG A 144 22.83 -7.63 10.81
CA ARG A 144 23.00 -8.91 11.50
C ARG A 144 24.48 -9.28 11.68
N GLU A 145 25.32 -8.94 10.70
CA GLU A 145 26.76 -9.25 10.74
C GLU A 145 27.52 -8.39 11.77
N VAL A 146 27.26 -7.09 11.85
CA VAL A 146 28.12 -6.15 12.61
C VAL A 146 27.40 -5.38 13.71
N ALA A 147 26.09 -5.41 13.79
CA ALA A 147 25.29 -4.63 14.74
C ALA A 147 24.10 -5.41 15.33
N ALA A 148 24.26 -6.70 15.60
CA ALA A 148 23.20 -7.61 16.03
C ALA A 148 22.48 -7.11 17.31
N ASP A 149 23.20 -6.54 18.27
CA ASP A 149 22.60 -6.05 19.53
C ASP A 149 21.72 -4.83 19.29
N LEU A 150 22.17 -3.89 18.45
CA LEU A 150 21.37 -2.71 18.10
C LEU A 150 20.19 -3.12 17.19
N TRP A 151 20.41 -4.08 16.28
CA TRP A 151 19.36 -4.65 15.45
C TRP A 151 18.23 -5.29 16.27
N SER A 152 18.55 -5.94 17.38
CA SER A 152 17.55 -6.54 18.28
C SER A 152 16.66 -5.49 18.98
N LYS A 153 17.13 -4.24 19.08
CA LYS A 153 16.40 -3.13 19.73
C LYS A 153 15.53 -2.31 18.76
N ARG A 154 15.47 -2.68 17.46
CA ARG A 154 14.66 -1.94 16.49
C ARG A 154 13.17 -2.02 16.82
N ALA A 155 12.50 -0.88 16.80
CA ALA A 155 11.06 -0.77 16.99
C ALA A 155 10.30 -1.02 15.68
N VAL A 156 10.90 -0.63 14.54
CA VAL A 156 10.30 -0.83 13.22
C VAL A 156 11.39 -1.17 12.19
N PHE A 157 11.06 -2.14 11.33
CA PHE A 157 11.83 -2.46 10.13
C PHE A 157 10.91 -2.34 8.92
N ILE A 158 11.36 -1.63 7.88
CA ILE A 158 10.62 -1.37 6.66
C ILE A 158 11.51 -1.75 5.50
N GLU A 159 11.03 -2.64 4.68
CA GLU A 159 11.63 -2.97 3.40
C GLU A 159 10.85 -2.25 2.30
N LEU A 160 11.54 -1.40 1.55
CA LEU A 160 11.01 -0.69 0.41
C LEU A 160 11.62 -1.32 -0.83
N ALA A 161 10.92 -2.32 -1.34
CA ALA A 161 11.24 -3.02 -2.57
C ALA A 161 10.03 -2.92 -3.49
N ALA A 162 10.25 -3.01 -4.80
CA ALA A 162 9.16 -3.26 -5.73
C ALA A 162 8.57 -4.64 -5.35
N GLN A 163 7.42 -4.63 -4.69
CA GLN A 163 6.70 -5.88 -4.46
C GLN A 163 6.10 -6.34 -5.78
N ALA A 164 6.17 -7.64 -6.05
CA ALA A 164 5.29 -8.24 -7.04
C ALA A 164 3.85 -7.89 -6.64
N PRO A 165 3.00 -7.41 -7.57
CA PRO A 165 1.67 -6.96 -7.21
C PRO A 165 0.89 -8.12 -6.61
N ASP A 166 0.47 -7.97 -5.35
CA ASP A 166 -0.61 -8.77 -4.78
C ASP A 166 -1.85 -8.58 -5.66
N ASP A 167 -2.43 -9.69 -6.11
CA ASP A 167 -3.50 -9.82 -7.10
C ASP A 167 -4.84 -9.23 -6.63
N ALA A 168 -4.96 -7.93 -6.39
CA ALA A 168 -6.22 -7.40 -5.87
C ALA A 168 -6.61 -5.98 -6.27
N SER A 169 -6.25 -5.48 -7.44
CA SER A 169 -6.90 -4.24 -7.91
C SER A 169 -6.95 -4.03 -9.42
N SER A 170 -6.90 -5.09 -10.23
CA SER A 170 -7.26 -4.97 -11.64
C SER A 170 -8.77 -5.03 -11.78
N GLY A 171 -9.40 -3.87 -11.91
CA GLY A 171 -10.78 -3.79 -12.37
C GLY A 171 -10.95 -4.63 -13.63
N ARG A 172 -11.83 -5.61 -13.57
CA ARG A 172 -12.35 -6.32 -14.74
C ARG A 172 -12.90 -5.27 -15.71
N ALA A 173 -12.18 -5.05 -16.79
CA ALA A 173 -12.77 -4.50 -17.99
C ALA A 173 -13.66 -5.58 -18.59
N GLY A 174 -14.90 -5.22 -18.88
CA GLY A 174 -16.02 -5.99 -19.34
C GLY A 174 -15.71 -7.26 -20.14
N GLY A 175 -16.17 -8.36 -19.62
CA GLY A 175 -16.52 -9.59 -20.28
C GLY A 175 -17.86 -10.01 -19.72
N GLU A 176 -18.80 -10.32 -20.59
CA GLU A 176 -20.16 -10.76 -20.27
C GLU A 176 -20.15 -11.97 -19.32
N PRO A 177 -21.19 -12.10 -18.47
CA PRO A 177 -21.28 -13.21 -17.55
C PRO A 177 -21.83 -14.43 -18.28
N ASP A 178 -21.04 -15.46 -18.49
CA ASP A 178 -21.56 -16.80 -18.72
C ASP A 178 -20.95 -17.75 -17.69
N THR A 179 -21.89 -18.43 -17.08
CA THR A 179 -21.87 -19.57 -16.18
C THR A 179 -22.09 -19.23 -14.71
N GLU A 180 -23.35 -19.42 -14.32
CA GLU A 180 -23.80 -19.75 -12.97
C GLU A 180 -22.92 -20.86 -12.38
N THR A 181 -21.97 -20.47 -11.56
CA THR A 181 -21.49 -21.31 -10.48
C THR A 181 -22.13 -20.75 -9.22
N ASP A 182 -22.98 -21.55 -8.59
CA ASP A 182 -23.44 -21.35 -7.21
C ASP A 182 -22.25 -21.23 -6.27
N ALA A 183 -21.60 -20.06 -6.27
CA ALA A 183 -20.76 -19.62 -5.18
C ALA A 183 -21.74 -19.26 -4.07
N GLN A 184 -21.74 -20.03 -3.00
CA GLN A 184 -22.35 -19.61 -1.75
C GLN A 184 -21.91 -18.18 -1.49
N ALA A 185 -22.84 -17.24 -1.62
CA ALA A 185 -22.59 -15.84 -1.33
C ALA A 185 -22.10 -15.76 0.13
N ASP A 186 -20.89 -15.29 0.32
CA ASP A 186 -20.33 -15.03 1.64
C ASP A 186 -21.26 -14.03 2.34
N THR A 187 -21.99 -14.54 3.35
CA THR A 187 -22.98 -13.72 4.08
C THR A 187 -22.22 -12.76 4.96
N GLU A 188 -22.35 -11.46 4.70
CA GLU A 188 -21.74 -10.41 5.54
C GLU A 188 -22.06 -10.64 7.02
N PRO A 189 -21.05 -10.83 7.90
CA PRO A 189 -21.27 -11.01 9.33
C PRO A 189 -21.89 -9.78 9.98
N ASP A 190 -22.63 -9.98 11.09
CA ASP A 190 -23.18 -8.87 11.86
C ASP A 190 -22.08 -8.17 12.68
N TRP A 191 -21.50 -7.13 12.12
CA TRP A 191 -20.46 -6.33 12.78
C TRP A 191 -20.95 -5.64 14.08
N ARG A 192 -22.26 -5.42 14.25
CA ARG A 192 -22.82 -4.88 15.50
C ARG A 192 -22.68 -5.87 16.63
N ALA A 193 -22.82 -7.16 16.33
CA ALA A 193 -22.55 -8.21 17.30
C ALA A 193 -21.08 -8.21 17.74
N TRP A 194 -20.13 -7.94 16.84
CA TRP A 194 -18.71 -7.81 17.18
C TRP A 194 -18.43 -6.62 18.09
N LEU A 195 -19.06 -5.46 17.80
CA LEU A 195 -18.94 -4.27 18.66
C LEU A 195 -19.49 -4.56 20.06
N ALA A 196 -20.70 -5.11 20.16
CA ALA A 196 -21.33 -5.46 21.44
C ALA A 196 -20.50 -6.50 22.22
N ALA A 197 -19.96 -7.52 21.55
CA ALA A 197 -19.08 -8.50 22.15
C ALA A 197 -17.79 -7.87 22.70
N SER A 198 -17.21 -6.92 21.97
CA SER A 198 -16.02 -6.17 22.40
C SER A 198 -16.30 -5.26 23.60
N GLU A 199 -17.43 -4.57 23.63
CA GLU A 199 -17.86 -3.74 24.77
C GLU A 199 -18.09 -4.58 26.02
N ASN A 200 -18.75 -5.74 25.90
CA ASN A 200 -18.94 -6.68 26.97
C ASN A 200 -17.60 -7.25 27.50
N ALA A 201 -16.64 -7.54 26.57
CA ALA A 201 -15.32 -8.06 26.94
C ALA A 201 -14.44 -7.01 27.62
N ALA A 202 -14.62 -5.72 27.32
CA ALA A 202 -13.90 -4.63 27.97
C ALA A 202 -14.27 -4.48 29.47
N GLY A 203 -15.44 -4.95 29.86
CA GLY A 203 -15.96 -4.86 31.23
C GLY A 203 -16.26 -3.43 31.66
N ASP A 204 -16.94 -3.29 32.79
CA ASP A 204 -17.12 -2.01 33.47
C ASP A 204 -15.80 -1.65 34.19
N PRO A 205 -15.12 -0.55 33.86
CA PRO A 205 -13.86 -0.14 34.50
C PRO A 205 -14.07 0.14 36.03
N THR A 206 -15.30 0.27 36.48
CA THR A 206 -15.64 0.43 37.90
C THR A 206 -15.95 -0.91 38.59
N ASN A 207 -16.04 -2.02 37.84
CA ASN A 207 -16.34 -3.35 38.37
C ASN A 207 -15.03 -4.10 38.71
N PRO A 208 -14.76 -4.42 39.98
CA PRO A 208 -13.58 -5.18 40.39
C PRO A 208 -13.53 -6.62 39.83
N ALA A 209 -14.59 -7.08 39.16
CA ALA A 209 -14.65 -8.35 38.43
C ALA A 209 -14.30 -8.25 36.95
N SER A 210 -13.86 -7.07 36.44
CA SER A 210 -13.31 -6.94 35.09
C SER A 210 -12.14 -7.92 34.91
N PRO A 211 -12.03 -8.62 33.78
CA PRO A 211 -11.02 -9.65 33.58
C PRO A 211 -9.62 -9.06 33.73
N VAL A 212 -9.02 -9.26 34.92
CA VAL A 212 -7.58 -9.01 35.10
C VAL A 212 -6.88 -10.18 34.43
N PHE A 213 -6.26 -9.91 33.27
CA PHE A 213 -5.43 -10.92 32.63
C PHE A 213 -4.24 -11.24 33.53
N ASP A 214 -3.94 -12.53 33.69
CA ASP A 214 -2.71 -12.97 34.31
C ASP A 214 -1.51 -12.31 33.60
N GLU A 215 -0.56 -11.81 34.39
CA GLU A 215 0.62 -11.11 33.88
C GLU A 215 1.43 -11.97 32.92
N GLY A 216 1.42 -13.30 33.12
CA GLY A 216 2.03 -14.28 32.22
C GLY A 216 1.38 -14.30 30.82
N PHE A 217 0.05 -14.32 30.77
CA PHE A 217 -0.68 -14.27 29.50
C PHE A 217 -0.43 -12.95 28.77
N ALA A 218 -0.51 -11.81 29.45
CA ALA A 218 -0.27 -10.51 28.85
C ALA A 218 1.15 -10.36 28.32
N THR A 219 2.14 -10.97 28.99
CA THR A 219 3.53 -10.98 28.53
C THR A 219 3.69 -11.87 27.30
N SER A 220 3.14 -13.09 27.31
CA SER A 220 3.19 -13.99 26.15
C SER A 220 2.56 -13.37 24.91
N VAL A 221 1.42 -12.71 25.05
CA VAL A 221 0.75 -12.00 23.93
C VAL A 221 1.63 -10.88 23.39
N ARG A 222 2.25 -10.07 24.24
CA ARG A 222 3.15 -8.98 23.81
C ARG A 222 4.37 -9.51 23.08
N ASP A 223 4.97 -10.60 23.56
CA ASP A 223 6.15 -11.22 22.93
C ASP A 223 5.80 -11.79 21.54
N LEU A 224 4.62 -12.41 21.40
CA LEU A 224 4.10 -12.91 20.13
C LEU A 224 3.81 -11.76 19.15
N GLU A 225 3.07 -10.73 19.58
CA GLU A 225 2.80 -9.55 18.76
C GLU A 225 4.09 -8.87 18.30
N GLN A 226 5.10 -8.83 19.17
CA GLN A 226 6.41 -8.28 18.83
C GLN A 226 7.14 -9.16 17.80
N ALA A 227 7.16 -10.47 17.98
CA ALA A 227 7.81 -11.39 17.05
C ALA A 227 7.15 -11.35 15.65
N ILE A 228 5.81 -11.28 15.58
CA ILE A 228 5.07 -11.15 14.32
C ILE A 228 5.43 -9.85 13.61
N ARG A 229 5.50 -8.73 14.34
CA ARG A 229 5.88 -7.43 13.77
C ARG A 229 7.33 -7.38 13.28
N GLN A 230 8.22 -8.15 13.90
CA GLN A 230 9.63 -8.23 13.51
C GLN A 230 9.85 -9.03 12.23
N GLY A 231 8.97 -10.00 11.93
CA GLY A 231 8.96 -10.72 10.65
C GLY A 231 10.22 -11.53 10.34
N ASP A 232 10.97 -11.96 11.36
CA ASP A 232 12.23 -12.69 11.24
C ASP A 232 12.06 -14.20 11.34
N ASP A 233 13.18 -14.92 11.55
CA ASP A 233 13.25 -16.37 11.88
C ASP A 233 12.33 -16.75 13.06
N ARG A 234 11.89 -15.77 13.85
CA ARG A 234 10.91 -15.92 14.92
C ARG A 234 9.46 -16.03 14.44
N LEU A 235 9.17 -15.69 13.18
CA LEU A 235 7.80 -15.74 12.69
C LEU A 235 7.24 -17.17 12.69
N VAL A 236 8.07 -18.17 12.37
CA VAL A 236 7.66 -19.59 12.47
C VAL A 236 7.34 -19.95 13.91
N TRP A 237 8.24 -19.59 14.85
CA TRP A 237 8.01 -19.80 16.27
C TRP A 237 6.75 -19.05 16.77
N ALA A 238 6.56 -17.81 16.36
CA ALA A 238 5.41 -16.99 16.76
C ALA A 238 4.10 -17.61 16.25
N HIS A 239 4.08 -18.08 15.01
CA HIS A 239 2.93 -18.76 14.41
C HIS A 239 2.58 -20.05 15.18
N ASP A 240 3.55 -20.95 15.39
CA ASP A 240 3.31 -22.23 16.07
C ASP A 240 2.90 -22.01 17.53
N THR A 241 3.54 -21.03 18.21
CA THR A 241 3.23 -20.70 19.60
C THR A 241 1.85 -20.04 19.74
N ALA A 242 1.48 -19.13 18.83
CA ALA A 242 0.18 -18.47 18.84
C ALA A 242 -0.96 -19.48 18.59
N ASN A 243 -0.81 -20.38 17.65
CA ASN A 243 -1.77 -21.46 17.40
C ASN A 243 -1.89 -22.39 18.60
N THR A 244 -0.78 -22.81 19.19
CA THR A 244 -0.78 -23.64 20.41
C THR A 244 -1.49 -22.93 21.56
N LEU A 245 -1.23 -21.65 21.78
CA LEU A 245 -1.89 -20.86 22.81
C LEU A 245 -3.41 -20.78 22.58
N TYR A 246 -3.81 -20.53 21.33
CA TYR A 246 -5.23 -20.48 20.96
C TYR A 246 -5.93 -21.82 21.22
N GLU A 247 -5.35 -22.95 20.76
CA GLU A 247 -5.88 -24.29 20.96
C GLU A 247 -5.99 -24.66 22.45
N GLN A 248 -4.97 -24.34 23.24
CA GLN A 248 -4.98 -24.59 24.70
C GLN A 248 -6.10 -23.80 25.39
N LEU A 249 -6.30 -22.53 25.05
CA LEU A 249 -7.35 -21.71 25.65
C LEU A 249 -8.76 -22.13 25.19
N GLN A 250 -8.88 -22.64 23.96
CA GLN A 250 -10.14 -23.24 23.49
C GLN A 250 -10.45 -24.53 24.24
N ALA A 251 -9.48 -25.43 24.35
CA ALA A 251 -9.66 -26.71 25.09
C ALA A 251 -9.94 -26.50 26.56
N ALA A 252 -9.32 -25.50 27.20
CA ALA A 252 -9.53 -25.14 28.58
C ALA A 252 -10.84 -24.36 28.82
N GLN A 253 -11.61 -24.04 27.78
CA GLN A 253 -12.79 -23.18 27.86
C GLN A 253 -12.51 -21.86 28.61
N ALA A 254 -11.32 -21.27 28.36
CA ALA A 254 -10.87 -20.03 28.97
C ALA A 254 -11.86 -18.87 28.72
N GLN A 255 -11.67 -17.77 29.42
CA GLN A 255 -12.53 -16.58 29.26
C GLN A 255 -12.63 -16.14 27.81
N PRO A 256 -13.79 -15.72 27.30
CA PRO A 256 -13.98 -15.30 25.90
C PRO A 256 -12.96 -14.27 25.44
N ALA A 257 -12.65 -13.26 26.26
CA ALA A 257 -11.68 -12.24 25.98
C ALA A 257 -10.24 -12.77 25.79
N GLN A 258 -9.83 -13.78 26.56
CA GLN A 258 -8.52 -14.43 26.39
C GLN A 258 -8.47 -15.21 25.07
N ARG A 259 -9.53 -15.96 24.76
CA ARG A 259 -9.65 -16.69 23.50
C ARG A 259 -9.67 -15.76 22.30
N ALA A 260 -10.38 -14.64 22.37
CA ALA A 260 -10.43 -13.62 21.34
C ALA A 260 -9.04 -13.03 21.05
N ILE A 261 -8.27 -12.69 22.08
CA ILE A 261 -6.92 -12.14 21.93
C ILE A 261 -5.98 -13.19 21.33
N ALA A 262 -6.03 -14.43 21.80
CA ALA A 262 -5.20 -15.51 21.28
C ALA A 262 -5.54 -15.82 19.81
N ALA A 263 -6.81 -15.88 19.44
CA ALA A 263 -7.27 -16.05 18.07
C ALA A 263 -6.78 -14.90 17.16
N PHE A 264 -6.84 -13.66 17.64
CA PHE A 264 -6.35 -12.50 16.87
C PHE A 264 -4.84 -12.55 16.63
N VAL A 265 -4.05 -12.90 17.65
CA VAL A 265 -2.59 -13.04 17.52
C VAL A 265 -2.25 -14.20 16.57
N ALA A 266 -2.97 -15.32 16.65
CA ALA A 266 -2.83 -16.44 15.72
C ALA A 266 -3.19 -16.02 14.27
N ALA A 267 -4.27 -15.25 14.08
CA ALA A 267 -4.64 -14.71 12.76
C ALA A 267 -3.57 -13.79 12.18
N MET A 268 -3.00 -12.90 13.00
CA MET A 268 -1.89 -12.03 12.56
C MET A 268 -0.65 -12.84 12.14
N ALA A 269 -0.32 -13.89 12.89
CA ALA A 269 0.82 -14.74 12.59
C ALA A 269 0.58 -15.59 11.33
N ALA A 270 -0.64 -16.08 11.15
CA ALA A 270 -1.07 -16.82 9.97
C ALA A 270 -1.05 -15.93 8.72
N ASP A 271 -1.59 -14.70 8.79
CA ASP A 271 -1.53 -13.72 7.68
C ASP A 271 -0.10 -13.40 7.27
N ALA A 272 0.78 -13.14 8.24
CA ALA A 272 2.20 -12.87 7.98
C ALA A 272 2.94 -14.03 7.28
N ARG A 273 2.38 -15.24 7.31
CA ARG A 273 2.89 -16.44 6.63
C ARG A 273 2.09 -16.83 5.39
N SER A 274 1.08 -16.07 5.04
CA SER A 274 0.10 -16.42 4.00
C SER A 274 -0.58 -17.77 4.25
N ASP A 275 -0.83 -18.10 5.52
CA ASP A 275 -1.52 -19.32 5.94
C ASP A 275 -3.03 -19.14 5.71
N PRO A 276 -3.70 -20.09 5.01
CA PRO A 276 -5.13 -20.02 4.73
C PRO A 276 -6.02 -20.05 5.98
N ALA A 277 -5.49 -20.36 7.16
CA ALA A 277 -6.24 -20.33 8.42
C ALA A 277 -6.50 -18.89 8.93
N ALA A 278 -5.78 -17.88 8.46
CA ALA A 278 -5.87 -16.50 8.94
C ALA A 278 -7.31 -15.93 8.97
N PRO A 279 -8.14 -16.09 7.93
CA PRO A 279 -9.52 -15.59 7.95
C PRO A 279 -10.42 -16.23 9.02
N THR A 280 -10.31 -17.54 9.20
CA THR A 280 -11.10 -18.28 10.20
C THR A 280 -10.75 -17.84 11.61
N LEU A 281 -9.45 -17.77 11.93
CA LEU A 281 -8.95 -17.30 13.21
C LEU A 281 -9.37 -15.86 13.50
N LEU A 282 -9.38 -15.00 12.49
CA LEU A 282 -9.83 -13.62 12.63
C LEU A 282 -11.33 -13.53 12.93
N THR A 283 -12.14 -14.33 12.25
CA THR A 283 -13.59 -14.40 12.49
C THR A 283 -13.90 -14.88 13.91
N ASP A 284 -13.17 -15.88 14.40
CA ASP A 284 -13.28 -16.36 15.77
C ASP A 284 -12.92 -15.27 16.79
N ALA A 285 -11.85 -14.51 16.52
CA ALA A 285 -11.43 -13.40 17.36
C ALA A 285 -12.50 -12.30 17.46
N LEU A 286 -13.03 -11.88 16.33
CA LEU A 286 -14.07 -10.85 16.24
C LEU A 286 -15.36 -11.28 16.94
N SER A 287 -15.78 -12.52 16.72
CA SER A 287 -17.01 -13.08 17.29
C SER A 287 -16.92 -13.30 18.81
N ALA A 288 -15.73 -13.59 19.34
CA ALA A 288 -15.53 -13.78 20.78
C ALA A 288 -15.38 -12.47 21.59
N GLY A 289 -15.23 -11.33 20.90
CA GLY A 289 -15.12 -10.00 21.50
C GLY A 289 -13.69 -9.58 21.83
N LEU A 290 -13.11 -8.71 21.00
CA LEU A 290 -11.76 -8.18 21.16
C LEU A 290 -11.74 -6.91 22.02
N ALA A 291 -11.02 -6.96 23.12
CA ALA A 291 -10.73 -5.80 23.98
C ALA A 291 -9.19 -5.65 24.15
N PRO A 292 -8.64 -4.45 24.30
CA PRO A 292 -9.29 -3.14 24.22
C PRO A 292 -9.68 -2.74 22.78
N ARG A 293 -10.49 -1.70 22.64
CA ARG A 293 -10.99 -1.16 21.34
C ARG A 293 -9.92 -1.07 20.22
N ARG A 294 -8.67 -0.82 20.60
CA ARG A 294 -7.55 -0.80 19.65
C ARG A 294 -7.35 -2.13 18.92
N ARG A 295 -7.42 -3.27 19.63
CA ARG A 295 -7.31 -4.59 19.00
C ARG A 295 -8.47 -4.88 18.06
N LEU A 296 -9.67 -4.42 18.41
CA LEU A 296 -10.82 -4.50 17.51
C LEU A 296 -10.58 -3.72 16.21
N ILE A 297 -10.04 -2.50 16.30
CA ILE A 297 -9.67 -1.69 15.14
C ILE A 297 -8.61 -2.41 14.28
N ASP A 298 -7.56 -2.93 14.91
CA ASP A 298 -6.49 -3.66 14.22
C ASP A 298 -7.02 -4.93 13.52
N ALA A 299 -7.95 -5.65 14.16
CA ALA A 299 -8.60 -6.83 13.59
C ALA A 299 -9.49 -6.48 12.39
N CYS A 300 -10.26 -5.39 12.46
CA CYS A 300 -11.07 -4.92 11.34
C CYS A 300 -10.22 -4.50 10.14
N ARG A 301 -9.04 -3.90 10.37
CA ARG A 301 -8.08 -3.57 9.30
C ARG A 301 -7.46 -4.83 8.68
N LEU A 302 -7.16 -5.83 9.51
CA LEU A 302 -6.72 -7.13 9.01
C LEU A 302 -7.81 -7.80 8.17
N ALA A 303 -9.09 -7.73 8.59
CA ALA A 303 -10.22 -8.22 7.81
C ALA A 303 -10.30 -7.56 6.43
N ALA A 304 -10.15 -6.24 6.36
CA ALA A 304 -10.14 -5.50 5.09
C ALA A 304 -8.97 -5.95 4.17
N THR A 305 -7.81 -6.22 4.75
CA THR A 305 -6.64 -6.71 4.00
C THR A 305 -6.87 -8.13 3.46
N LEU A 306 -7.36 -9.03 4.31
CA LEU A 306 -7.66 -10.42 3.92
C LEU A 306 -8.76 -10.49 2.84
N GLY A 307 -9.80 -9.67 2.95
CA GLY A 307 -10.87 -9.65 1.96
C GLY A 307 -10.46 -9.13 0.57
N ARG A 308 -9.37 -8.36 0.49
CA ARG A 308 -8.78 -8.00 -0.81
C ARG A 308 -8.00 -9.15 -1.44
N ARG A 309 -7.39 -10.02 -0.64
CA ARG A 309 -6.61 -11.18 -1.11
C ARG A 309 -7.50 -12.40 -1.36
N HIS A 310 -8.53 -12.56 -0.57
CA HIS A 310 -9.42 -13.72 -0.57
C HIS A 310 -10.87 -13.28 -0.87
N PRO A 311 -11.35 -13.43 -2.12
CA PRO A 311 -12.70 -13.00 -2.50
C PRO A 311 -13.82 -13.64 -1.67
N ASP A 312 -13.59 -14.84 -1.13
CA ASP A 312 -14.49 -15.56 -0.22
C ASP A 312 -14.60 -14.90 1.18
N GLN A 313 -13.71 -13.97 1.51
CA GLN A 313 -13.70 -13.21 2.78
C GLN A 313 -14.20 -11.77 2.63
N GLN A 314 -14.79 -11.44 1.50
CA GLN A 314 -15.24 -10.08 1.20
C GLN A 314 -16.34 -9.61 2.17
N GLY A 315 -17.23 -10.51 2.62
CA GLY A 315 -18.24 -10.20 3.63
C GLY A 315 -17.64 -9.79 4.97
N THR A 316 -16.65 -10.53 5.45
CA THR A 316 -15.92 -10.21 6.68
C THR A 316 -15.16 -8.86 6.55
N ALA A 317 -14.57 -8.58 5.41
CA ALA A 317 -13.90 -7.30 5.14
C ALA A 317 -14.88 -6.12 5.16
N ILE A 318 -16.04 -6.26 4.53
CA ILE A 318 -17.09 -5.22 4.52
C ILE A 318 -17.62 -4.99 5.95
N ALA A 319 -17.88 -6.07 6.71
CA ALA A 319 -18.34 -5.97 8.10
C ALA A 319 -17.31 -5.24 8.98
N GLY A 320 -16.01 -5.57 8.84
CA GLY A 320 -14.93 -4.89 9.55
C GLY A 320 -14.82 -3.41 9.17
N ALA A 321 -14.92 -3.08 7.89
CA ALA A 321 -14.90 -1.69 7.42
C ALA A 321 -16.13 -0.88 7.89
N ARG A 322 -17.32 -1.49 7.97
CA ARG A 322 -18.50 -0.85 8.55
C ARG A 322 -18.30 -0.52 10.02
N LEU A 323 -17.71 -1.45 10.77
CA LEU A 323 -17.39 -1.22 12.18
C LEU A 323 -16.37 -0.08 12.33
N LEU A 324 -15.37 0.03 11.46
CA LEU A 324 -14.42 1.15 11.46
C LEU A 324 -15.09 2.48 11.18
N VAL A 325 -16.04 2.53 10.24
CA VAL A 325 -16.84 3.74 9.97
C VAL A 325 -17.65 4.13 11.20
N GLU A 326 -18.29 3.20 11.88
CA GLU A 326 -19.05 3.46 13.13
C GLU A 326 -18.13 3.99 14.23
N ILE A 327 -16.99 3.35 14.44
CA ILE A 327 -15.98 3.77 15.42
C ILE A 327 -15.42 5.17 15.13
N SER A 328 -15.31 5.54 13.86
CA SER A 328 -14.82 6.84 13.40
C SER A 328 -15.89 7.95 13.41
N GLU A 329 -17.12 7.65 13.88
CA GLU A 329 -18.18 8.64 13.94
C GLU A 329 -17.78 9.86 14.77
N ILE A 330 -18.02 11.03 14.19
CA ILE A 330 -17.64 12.30 14.80
C ILE A 330 -18.79 12.77 15.66
N GLY A 331 -18.56 12.81 16.97
CA GLY A 331 -19.55 13.29 17.93
C GLY A 331 -19.90 14.78 17.76
N PRO A 332 -20.98 15.26 18.40
CA PRO A 332 -21.38 16.65 18.32
C PRO A 332 -20.34 17.56 18.99
N GLY A 333 -19.54 18.25 18.18
CA GLY A 333 -18.49 19.16 18.66
C GLY A 333 -17.56 19.59 17.51
N PRO A 334 -16.62 20.53 17.77
CA PRO A 334 -15.64 20.91 16.78
C PRO A 334 -14.70 19.73 16.51
N SER A 335 -14.78 19.19 15.29
CA SER A 335 -13.91 18.08 14.85
C SER A 335 -12.51 18.61 14.50
N THR A 336 -11.49 17.87 14.84
CA THR A 336 -10.11 18.15 14.41
C THR A 336 -9.90 17.72 12.96
N GLU A 337 -8.88 18.28 12.30
CA GLU A 337 -8.51 17.85 10.94
C GLU A 337 -8.21 16.34 10.88
N ALA A 338 -7.50 15.83 11.87
CA ALA A 338 -7.16 14.41 11.96
C ALA A 338 -8.40 13.51 12.05
N GLN A 339 -9.42 13.91 12.81
CA GLN A 339 -10.69 13.18 12.90
C GLN A 339 -11.43 13.14 11.58
N LEU A 340 -11.51 14.29 10.87
CA LEU A 340 -12.15 14.37 9.55
C LEU A 340 -11.39 13.51 8.53
N ALA A 341 -10.05 13.55 8.57
CA ALA A 341 -9.20 12.74 7.70
C ALA A 341 -9.37 11.24 7.96
N ALA A 342 -9.40 10.83 9.23
CA ALA A 342 -9.60 9.43 9.63
C ALA A 342 -10.97 8.91 9.17
N ARG A 343 -12.06 9.65 9.46
CA ARG A 343 -13.41 9.25 9.03
C ARG A 343 -13.50 9.14 7.51
N ARG A 344 -12.97 10.14 6.79
CA ARG A 344 -12.92 10.12 5.33
C ARG A 344 -12.21 8.86 4.80
N TYR A 345 -11.09 8.49 5.42
CA TYR A 345 -10.35 7.29 5.04
C TYR A 345 -11.20 6.03 5.19
N GLU A 346 -11.83 5.82 6.35
CA GLU A 346 -12.66 4.64 6.59
C GLU A 346 -13.90 4.59 5.66
N LEU A 347 -14.49 5.74 5.31
CA LEU A 347 -15.58 5.82 4.33
C LEU A 347 -15.14 5.39 2.93
N ILE A 348 -13.98 5.83 2.47
CA ILE A 348 -13.44 5.44 1.14
C ILE A 348 -13.10 3.95 1.11
N GLU A 349 -12.47 3.42 2.17
CA GLU A 349 -12.16 1.99 2.27
C GLU A 349 -13.42 1.13 2.18
N LEU A 350 -14.46 1.48 2.94
CA LEU A 350 -15.75 0.78 2.85
C LEU A 350 -16.40 0.91 1.47
N ALA A 351 -16.36 2.10 0.88
CA ALA A 351 -16.92 2.33 -0.45
C ALA A 351 -16.18 1.50 -1.53
N ASP A 352 -14.85 1.39 -1.44
CA ASP A 352 -14.05 0.58 -2.37
C ASP A 352 -14.34 -0.92 -2.22
N LEU A 353 -14.49 -1.43 -0.99
CA LEU A 353 -14.88 -2.84 -0.73
C LEU A 353 -16.28 -3.13 -1.27
N LEU A 354 -17.26 -2.26 -1.01
CA LEU A 354 -18.63 -2.40 -1.52
C LEU A 354 -18.67 -2.34 -3.06
N ARG A 355 -17.89 -1.43 -3.64
CA ARG A 355 -17.74 -1.34 -5.11
C ARG A 355 -17.15 -2.62 -5.69
N GLY A 356 -16.13 -3.20 -5.05
CA GLY A 356 -15.55 -4.49 -5.43
C GLY A 356 -16.56 -5.64 -5.35
N ALA A 357 -17.49 -5.59 -4.38
CA ALA A 357 -18.60 -6.54 -4.23
C ALA A 357 -19.79 -6.26 -5.18
N GLY A 358 -19.72 -5.26 -6.05
CA GLY A 358 -20.84 -4.87 -6.92
C GLY A 358 -21.97 -4.12 -6.20
N ARG A 359 -21.85 -3.81 -4.90
CA ARG A 359 -22.87 -3.12 -4.08
C ARG A 359 -22.78 -1.59 -4.27
N LEU A 360 -23.01 -1.14 -5.51
CA LEU A 360 -22.78 0.26 -5.91
C LEU A 360 -23.70 1.24 -5.21
N ASP A 361 -24.95 0.85 -4.96
CA ASP A 361 -25.94 1.69 -4.29
C ASP A 361 -25.56 2.03 -2.84
N GLU A 362 -24.82 1.14 -2.18
CA GLU A 362 -24.30 1.36 -0.83
C GLU A 362 -22.97 2.11 -0.83
N ALA A 363 -22.15 1.90 -1.85
CA ALA A 363 -20.86 2.58 -1.99
C ALA A 363 -21.01 4.07 -2.30
N ALA A 364 -21.99 4.44 -3.12
CA ALA A 364 -22.15 5.81 -3.62
C ALA A 364 -22.38 6.85 -2.49
N PRO A 365 -23.27 6.65 -1.51
CA PRO A 365 -23.45 7.62 -0.43
C PRO A 365 -22.22 7.78 0.46
N LEU A 366 -21.44 6.71 0.68
CA LEU A 366 -20.21 6.77 1.47
C LEU A 366 -19.12 7.59 0.77
N ALA A 367 -18.94 7.38 -0.53
CA ALA A 367 -18.00 8.18 -1.31
C ALA A 367 -18.43 9.66 -1.38
N ALA A 368 -19.73 9.93 -1.45
CA ALA A 368 -20.26 11.30 -1.40
C ALA A 368 -20.02 11.96 -0.03
N GLU A 369 -20.21 11.24 1.08
CA GLU A 369 -19.89 11.73 2.43
C GLU A 369 -18.39 12.03 2.55
N ALA A 370 -17.52 11.13 2.07
CA ALA A 370 -16.07 11.36 2.06
C ALA A 370 -15.68 12.60 1.28
N LEU A 371 -16.31 12.83 0.11
CA LEU A 371 -16.10 14.03 -0.69
C LEU A 371 -16.54 15.30 0.05
N ALA A 372 -17.66 15.25 0.77
CA ALA A 372 -18.15 16.37 1.57
C ALA A 372 -17.17 16.70 2.71
N LEU A 373 -16.62 15.68 3.39
CA LEU A 373 -15.60 15.85 4.43
C LEU A 373 -14.32 16.50 3.89
N ASP A 374 -13.84 16.12 2.70
CA ASP A 374 -12.66 16.73 2.12
C ASP A 374 -12.88 18.19 1.72
N ARG A 375 -14.06 18.54 1.24
CA ARG A 375 -14.44 19.94 0.97
C ARG A 375 -14.54 20.76 2.26
N ASP A 376 -15.08 20.19 3.31
CA ASP A 376 -15.15 20.80 4.64
C ASP A 376 -13.74 21.00 5.24
N ARG A 377 -12.84 20.02 5.09
CA ARG A 377 -11.44 20.14 5.52
C ARG A 377 -10.73 21.32 4.85
N ILE A 378 -10.88 21.47 3.54
CA ILE A 378 -10.31 22.63 2.81
C ILE A 378 -10.89 23.94 3.31
N THR A 379 -12.20 23.99 3.57
CA THR A 379 -12.88 25.19 4.06
C THR A 379 -12.39 25.60 5.45
N ARG A 380 -12.18 24.64 6.36
CA ARG A 380 -11.79 24.92 7.75
C ARG A 380 -10.28 25.09 7.94
N TYR A 381 -9.49 24.25 7.26
CA TYR A 381 -8.04 24.13 7.53
C TYR A 381 -7.18 24.62 6.36
N GLY A 382 -7.82 25.04 5.27
CA GLY A 382 -7.13 25.61 4.12
C GLY A 382 -6.65 24.56 3.11
N THR A 383 -5.97 25.06 2.10
CA THR A 383 -5.47 24.31 0.96
C THR A 383 -4.03 23.90 1.20
N THR A 384 -3.79 22.62 1.45
CA THR A 384 -2.48 22.00 1.57
C THR A 384 -2.29 20.94 0.47
N PRO A 385 -1.06 20.46 0.21
CA PRO A 385 -0.85 19.32 -0.70
C PRO A 385 -1.72 18.13 -0.35
N ASP A 386 -1.85 17.81 0.95
CA ASP A 386 -2.59 16.65 1.45
C ASP A 386 -4.10 16.82 1.31
N THR A 387 -4.66 18.03 1.62
CA THR A 387 -6.10 18.28 1.46
C THR A 387 -6.51 18.27 -0.02
N LEU A 388 -5.67 18.75 -0.93
CA LEU A 388 -5.93 18.68 -2.37
C LEU A 388 -5.84 17.25 -2.91
N GLN A 389 -4.89 16.47 -2.42
CA GLN A 389 -4.77 15.04 -2.79
C GLN A 389 -6.01 14.26 -2.31
N ALA A 390 -6.37 14.43 -1.05
CA ALA A 390 -7.56 13.81 -0.48
C ALA A 390 -8.82 14.12 -1.28
N LEU A 391 -9.03 15.40 -1.61
CA LEU A 391 -10.17 15.84 -2.43
C LEU A 391 -10.13 15.21 -3.84
N SER A 392 -8.96 15.17 -4.49
CA SER A 392 -8.80 14.55 -5.81
C SER A 392 -9.15 13.06 -5.79
N ILE A 393 -8.74 12.33 -4.73
CA ILE A 393 -9.08 10.92 -4.53
C ILE A 393 -10.59 10.75 -4.36
N SER A 394 -11.23 11.51 -3.49
CA SER A 394 -12.68 11.40 -3.25
C SER A 394 -13.49 11.74 -4.50
N LEU A 395 -13.10 12.76 -5.27
CA LEU A 395 -13.71 13.07 -6.58
C LEU A 395 -13.56 11.91 -7.56
N THR A 396 -12.38 11.31 -7.61
CA THR A 396 -12.13 10.15 -8.48
C THR A 396 -13.03 8.98 -8.10
N ARG A 397 -13.21 8.68 -6.80
CA ARG A 397 -14.09 7.60 -6.32
C ARG A 397 -15.56 7.84 -6.67
N VAL A 398 -16.06 9.05 -6.45
CA VAL A 398 -17.44 9.42 -6.84
C VAL A 398 -17.60 9.32 -8.36
N GLY A 399 -16.63 9.81 -9.13
CA GLY A 399 -16.65 9.71 -10.59
C GLY A 399 -16.61 8.25 -11.09
N ASP A 400 -15.80 7.39 -10.48
CA ASP A 400 -15.73 5.96 -10.83
C ASP A 400 -17.05 5.23 -10.55
N LEU A 401 -17.71 5.52 -9.40
CA LEU A 401 -19.00 4.96 -9.05
C LEU A 401 -20.09 5.45 -10.02
N ALA A 402 -20.14 6.74 -10.31
CA ALA A 402 -21.06 7.31 -11.29
C ALA A 402 -20.89 6.65 -12.68
N ARG A 403 -19.65 6.44 -13.10
CA ARG A 403 -19.36 5.74 -14.36
C ARG A 403 -19.85 4.28 -14.36
N GLN A 404 -19.74 3.56 -13.25
CA GLN A 404 -20.21 2.19 -13.10
C GLN A 404 -21.74 2.08 -13.09
N THR A 405 -22.42 3.06 -12.47
CA THR A 405 -23.90 3.16 -12.49
C THR A 405 -24.46 3.74 -13.78
N GLY A 406 -23.61 4.15 -14.73
CA GLY A 406 -24.02 4.71 -16.01
C GLY A 406 -24.27 6.22 -16.03
N ASP A 407 -24.11 6.92 -14.91
CA ASP A 407 -24.19 8.38 -14.86
C ASP A 407 -22.88 9.02 -15.37
N LEU A 408 -22.76 9.01 -16.71
CA LEU A 408 -21.56 9.51 -17.37
C LEU A 408 -21.38 11.03 -17.22
N THR A 409 -22.46 11.78 -16.97
CA THR A 409 -22.41 13.23 -16.76
C THR A 409 -21.75 13.57 -15.44
N THR A 410 -22.21 12.96 -14.35
CA THR A 410 -21.60 13.10 -13.02
C THR A 410 -20.16 12.60 -13.03
N ALA A 411 -19.88 11.46 -13.69
CA ALA A 411 -18.52 10.94 -13.84
C ALA A 411 -17.60 11.96 -14.54
N THR A 412 -18.04 12.55 -15.64
CA THR A 412 -17.28 13.56 -16.39
C THR A 412 -16.98 14.79 -15.54
N THR A 413 -17.96 15.27 -14.80
CA THR A 413 -17.81 16.45 -13.93
C THR A 413 -16.74 16.20 -12.87
N HIS A 414 -16.82 15.09 -12.14
CA HIS A 414 -15.90 14.81 -11.04
C HIS A 414 -14.48 14.43 -11.52
N HIS A 415 -14.34 13.69 -12.61
CA HIS A 415 -13.02 13.40 -13.16
C HIS A 415 -12.33 14.66 -13.70
N ASN A 416 -13.06 15.59 -14.32
CA ASN A 416 -12.51 16.87 -14.76
C ASN A 416 -12.12 17.76 -13.57
N GLU A 417 -12.91 17.80 -12.50
CA GLU A 417 -12.56 18.52 -11.25
C GLU A 417 -11.28 17.92 -10.63
N ALA A 418 -11.17 16.59 -10.56
CA ALA A 418 -9.98 15.90 -10.06
C ALA A 418 -8.73 16.23 -10.91
N LEU A 419 -8.86 16.23 -12.24
CA LEU A 419 -7.77 16.60 -13.15
C LEU A 419 -7.32 18.06 -12.95
N ALA A 420 -8.27 18.97 -12.80
CA ALA A 420 -7.97 20.39 -12.55
C ALA A 420 -7.24 20.58 -11.22
N LEU A 421 -7.66 19.89 -10.15
CA LEU A 421 -6.99 19.92 -8.84
C LEU A 421 -5.58 19.35 -8.89
N THR A 422 -5.38 18.25 -9.62
CA THR A 422 -4.04 17.65 -9.77
C THR A 422 -3.11 18.60 -10.52
N ARG A 423 -3.57 19.27 -11.56
CA ARG A 423 -2.81 20.30 -12.27
C ARG A 423 -2.50 21.52 -11.39
N ASP A 424 -3.46 21.96 -10.55
CA ASP A 424 -3.24 23.01 -9.57
C ASP A 424 -2.19 22.63 -8.52
N ARG A 425 -2.21 21.36 -8.01
CA ARG A 425 -1.16 20.85 -7.11
C ARG A 425 0.21 20.91 -7.76
N ILE A 426 0.35 20.47 -9.01
CA ILE A 426 1.60 20.55 -9.75
C ILE A 426 2.08 22.00 -9.89
N THR A 427 1.18 22.91 -10.15
CA THR A 427 1.51 24.34 -10.31
C THR A 427 2.00 24.96 -9.01
N ARG A 428 1.37 24.64 -7.88
CA ARG A 428 1.70 25.21 -6.56
C ARG A 428 2.90 24.53 -5.88
N TYR A 429 2.99 23.19 -6.00
CA TYR A 429 3.92 22.40 -5.18
C TYR A 429 4.99 21.68 -6.01
N GLY A 430 4.95 21.84 -7.34
CA GLY A 430 5.91 21.28 -8.25
C GLY A 430 5.57 19.87 -8.75
N LYS A 431 6.38 19.41 -9.69
CA LYS A 431 6.32 18.06 -10.25
C LYS A 431 7.05 17.11 -9.31
N THR A 432 6.31 16.48 -8.45
CA THR A 432 6.78 15.32 -7.69
C THR A 432 6.28 14.07 -8.40
N PRO A 433 6.79 12.91 -8.07
CA PRO A 433 6.29 11.66 -8.58
C PRO A 433 4.83 11.36 -8.20
N ASP A 434 4.43 11.68 -6.96
CA ASP A 434 3.04 11.55 -6.55
C ASP A 434 2.13 12.44 -7.39
N THR A 435 2.52 13.72 -7.58
CA THR A 435 1.73 14.62 -8.42
C THR A 435 1.69 14.18 -9.88
N LEU A 436 2.77 13.58 -10.41
CA LEU A 436 2.79 13.04 -11.77
C LEU A 436 1.98 11.74 -11.88
N LYS A 437 1.99 10.88 -10.84
CA LYS A 437 1.13 9.70 -10.77
C LYS A 437 -0.35 10.10 -10.72
N ASP A 438 -0.72 11.02 -9.83
CA ASP A 438 -2.09 11.51 -9.73
C ASP A 438 -2.56 12.14 -11.05
N LEU A 439 -1.66 12.85 -11.75
CA LEU A 439 -1.95 13.37 -13.10
C LEU A 439 -2.18 12.24 -14.11
N SER A 440 -1.34 11.20 -14.09
CA SER A 440 -1.49 10.03 -14.96
C SER A 440 -2.85 9.34 -14.73
N ILE A 441 -3.24 9.13 -13.47
CA ILE A 441 -4.54 8.56 -13.11
C ILE A 441 -5.68 9.44 -13.61
N SER A 442 -5.63 10.75 -13.34
CA SER A 442 -6.68 11.69 -13.74
C SER A 442 -6.82 11.79 -15.26
N LEU A 443 -5.72 11.86 -16.00
CA LEU A 443 -5.71 11.85 -17.48
C LEU A 443 -6.31 10.56 -18.04
N THR A 444 -5.96 9.42 -17.45
CA THR A 444 -6.53 8.11 -17.82
C THR A 444 -8.04 8.11 -17.65
N ARG A 445 -8.56 8.57 -16.50
CA ARG A 445 -10.01 8.59 -16.21
C ARG A 445 -10.78 9.48 -17.18
N VAL A 446 -10.29 10.68 -17.43
CA VAL A 446 -10.95 11.63 -18.36
C VAL A 446 -10.87 11.10 -19.79
N GLY A 447 -9.71 10.62 -20.23
CA GLY A 447 -9.52 10.08 -21.59
C GLY A 447 -10.36 8.83 -21.85
N ASP A 448 -10.38 7.86 -20.92
CA ASP A 448 -11.19 6.64 -21.04
C ASP A 448 -12.71 6.96 -21.07
N LEU A 449 -13.15 7.93 -20.25
CA LEU A 449 -14.55 8.35 -20.24
C LEU A 449 -14.93 9.07 -21.54
N ALA A 450 -14.07 9.97 -22.03
CA ALA A 450 -14.27 10.65 -23.32
C ALA A 450 -14.36 9.63 -24.47
N ARG A 451 -13.48 8.61 -24.49
CA ARG A 451 -13.55 7.52 -25.46
C ARG A 451 -14.87 6.74 -25.35
N LYS A 452 -15.32 6.42 -24.14
CA LYS A 452 -16.58 5.71 -23.89
C LYS A 452 -17.82 6.51 -24.34
N THR A 453 -17.78 7.83 -24.22
CA THR A 453 -18.86 8.73 -24.66
C THR A 453 -18.78 9.13 -26.14
N GLY A 454 -17.76 8.65 -26.87
CA GLY A 454 -17.55 8.94 -28.28
C GLY A 454 -16.85 10.27 -28.58
N ASP A 455 -16.43 11.03 -27.56
CA ASP A 455 -15.60 12.24 -27.73
C ASP A 455 -14.14 11.83 -27.97
N LEU A 456 -13.88 11.35 -29.17
CA LEU A 456 -12.56 10.85 -29.56
C LEU A 456 -11.51 11.99 -29.60
N THR A 457 -11.90 13.23 -29.78
CA THR A 457 -11.00 14.39 -29.79
C THR A 457 -10.42 14.65 -28.40
N THR A 458 -11.29 14.71 -27.40
CA THR A 458 -10.89 14.85 -25.98
C THR A 458 -10.08 13.65 -25.52
N ALA A 459 -10.49 12.42 -25.91
CA ALA A 459 -9.75 11.21 -25.62
C ALA A 459 -8.33 11.25 -26.19
N THR A 460 -8.17 11.66 -27.45
CA THR A 460 -6.86 11.82 -28.14
C THR A 460 -5.97 12.78 -27.36
N THR A 461 -6.51 13.92 -26.98
CA THR A 461 -5.75 14.96 -26.27
C THR A 461 -5.19 14.41 -24.94
N HIS A 462 -6.03 13.79 -24.13
CA HIS A 462 -5.63 13.31 -22.82
C HIS A 462 -4.75 12.06 -22.86
N HIS A 463 -4.99 11.12 -23.80
CA HIS A 463 -4.13 9.95 -23.92
C HIS A 463 -2.74 10.30 -24.50
N ASN A 464 -2.65 11.31 -25.37
CA ASN A 464 -1.34 11.80 -25.85
C ASN A 464 -0.58 12.55 -24.74
N GLU A 465 -1.27 13.35 -23.91
CA GLU A 465 -0.66 14.00 -22.74
C GLU A 465 -0.17 12.93 -21.74
N LEU A 466 -0.96 11.90 -21.47
CA LEU A 466 -0.60 10.76 -20.63
C LEU A 466 0.64 10.03 -21.17
N LEU A 467 0.67 9.72 -22.45
CA LEU A 467 1.82 9.05 -23.09
C LEU A 467 3.09 9.90 -23.01
N ALA A 468 2.98 11.21 -23.23
CA ALA A 468 4.11 12.13 -23.08
C ALA A 468 4.63 12.18 -21.65
N LEU A 469 3.70 12.19 -20.66
CA LEU A 469 4.02 12.15 -19.24
C LEU A 469 4.78 10.88 -18.87
N ASP A 470 4.30 9.70 -19.27
CA ASP A 470 4.95 8.43 -18.93
C ASP A 470 6.28 8.21 -19.65
N ARG A 471 6.44 8.74 -20.86
CA ARG A 471 7.76 8.80 -21.54
C ARG A 471 8.74 9.71 -20.77
N ASP A 472 8.29 10.86 -20.28
CA ASP A 472 9.09 11.75 -19.44
C ASP A 472 9.49 11.06 -18.11
N ARG A 473 8.56 10.30 -17.49
CA ARG A 473 8.86 9.50 -16.30
C ARG A 473 9.94 8.44 -16.56
N VAL A 474 9.85 7.69 -17.64
CA VAL A 474 10.92 6.73 -18.03
C VAL A 474 12.26 7.44 -18.24
N THR A 475 12.24 8.62 -18.84
CA THR A 475 13.47 9.40 -19.08
C THR A 475 14.11 9.90 -17.79
N ARG A 476 13.30 10.36 -16.83
CA ARG A 476 13.77 10.92 -15.55
C ARG A 476 14.17 9.86 -14.54
N TYR A 477 13.39 8.78 -14.46
CA TYR A 477 13.49 7.80 -13.39
C TYR A 477 14.06 6.45 -13.85
N GLY A 478 14.38 6.34 -15.11
CA GLY A 478 14.89 5.12 -15.70
C GLY A 478 13.78 4.10 -16.04
N LYS A 479 14.22 2.97 -16.57
CA LYS A 479 13.37 1.82 -16.91
C LYS A 479 13.21 0.95 -15.67
N THR A 480 12.25 1.26 -14.84
CA THR A 480 11.81 0.42 -13.71
C THR A 480 10.55 -0.36 -14.12
N PRO A 481 10.19 -1.46 -13.43
CA PRO A 481 8.92 -2.14 -13.68
C PRO A 481 7.72 -1.17 -13.70
N ASP A 482 7.64 -0.25 -12.74
CA ASP A 482 6.55 0.72 -12.64
C ASP A 482 6.49 1.71 -13.80
N THR A 483 7.65 2.28 -14.19
CA THR A 483 7.68 3.23 -15.29
C THR A 483 7.41 2.57 -16.63
N LEU A 484 7.86 1.32 -16.83
CA LEU A 484 7.56 0.55 -18.03
C LEU A 484 6.10 0.10 -18.04
N LYS A 485 5.54 -0.35 -16.92
CA LYS A 485 4.12 -0.70 -16.77
C LYS A 485 3.22 0.49 -17.10
N ALA A 486 3.49 1.66 -16.51
CA ALA A 486 2.75 2.89 -16.80
C ALA A 486 2.84 3.26 -18.29
N LEU A 487 4.03 3.23 -18.88
CA LEU A 487 4.22 3.51 -20.31
C LEU A 487 3.50 2.49 -21.22
N SER A 488 3.54 1.20 -20.88
CA SER A 488 2.80 0.18 -21.61
C SER A 488 1.28 0.45 -21.58
N ILE A 489 0.74 0.75 -20.40
CA ILE A 489 -0.68 1.12 -20.24
C ILE A 489 -1.03 2.37 -21.05
N SER A 490 -0.19 3.40 -21.07
CA SER A 490 -0.43 4.61 -21.87
C SER A 490 -0.44 4.30 -23.38
N LEU A 491 0.46 3.45 -23.84
CA LEU A 491 0.49 2.99 -25.23
C LEU A 491 -0.74 2.17 -25.59
N THR A 492 -1.23 1.29 -24.69
CA THR A 492 -2.48 0.56 -24.94
C THR A 492 -3.68 1.49 -25.06
N ARG A 493 -3.72 2.61 -24.32
CA ARG A 493 -4.79 3.62 -24.45
C ARG A 493 -4.77 4.29 -25.83
N VAL A 494 -3.59 4.63 -26.33
CA VAL A 494 -3.43 5.18 -27.68
C VAL A 494 -3.83 4.15 -28.74
N ALA A 495 -3.45 2.89 -28.59
CA ALA A 495 -3.80 1.82 -29.49
C ALA A 495 -5.32 1.56 -29.52
N LEU A 496 -6.00 1.49 -28.36
CA LEU A 496 -7.45 1.38 -28.27
C LEU A 496 -8.18 2.56 -28.94
N LEU A 497 -7.60 3.76 -28.83
CA LEU A 497 -8.17 4.93 -29.48
C LEU A 497 -8.03 4.88 -30.99
N ALA A 498 -6.85 4.50 -31.51
CA ALA A 498 -6.64 4.28 -32.94
C ALA A 498 -7.60 3.20 -33.49
N THR A 499 -7.78 2.10 -32.76
CA THR A 499 -8.78 1.06 -33.10
C THR A 499 -10.20 1.64 -33.14
N ALA A 500 -10.60 2.47 -32.17
CA ALA A 500 -11.92 3.10 -32.14
C ALA A 500 -12.13 4.11 -33.29
N GLN A 501 -11.06 4.68 -33.80
CA GLN A 501 -11.04 5.59 -34.95
C GLN A 501 -10.94 4.84 -36.30
N GLN A 502 -10.82 3.50 -36.29
CA GLN A 502 -10.62 2.64 -37.46
C GLN A 502 -9.32 2.97 -38.23
N LEU A 503 -8.27 3.36 -37.50
CA LEU A 503 -6.93 3.62 -38.02
C LEU A 503 -6.08 2.36 -37.81
N ASP A 504 -6.29 1.33 -38.64
CA ASP A 504 -5.76 -0.02 -38.40
C ASP A 504 -4.24 -0.08 -38.40
N ASP A 505 -3.55 0.63 -39.30
CA ASP A 505 -2.09 0.69 -39.35
C ASP A 505 -1.51 1.40 -38.10
N GLU A 506 -2.14 2.49 -37.66
CA GLU A 506 -1.74 3.21 -36.45
C GLU A 506 -2.02 2.39 -35.18
N ALA A 507 -3.14 1.67 -35.16
CA ALA A 507 -3.46 0.76 -34.08
C ALA A 507 -2.44 -0.38 -33.96
N ALA A 508 -2.09 -1.04 -35.08
CA ALA A 508 -1.08 -2.09 -35.13
C ALA A 508 0.30 -1.57 -34.63
N ASP A 509 0.68 -0.37 -35.05
CA ASP A 509 1.95 0.25 -34.64
C ASP A 509 1.97 0.59 -33.14
N ALA A 510 0.87 1.12 -32.61
CA ALA A 510 0.73 1.44 -31.19
C ALA A 510 0.71 0.17 -30.32
N TRP A 511 0.00 -0.89 -30.74
CA TRP A 511 0.01 -2.18 -30.05
C TRP A 511 1.38 -2.85 -30.08
N ARG A 512 2.10 -2.76 -31.19
CA ARG A 512 3.51 -3.22 -31.29
C ARG A 512 4.41 -2.52 -30.29
N GLN A 513 4.27 -1.20 -30.15
CA GLN A 513 5.03 -0.42 -29.17
C GLN A 513 4.66 -0.82 -27.73
N ALA A 514 3.37 -0.95 -27.42
CA ALA A 514 2.88 -1.39 -26.11
C ALA A 514 3.44 -2.77 -25.74
N THR A 515 3.34 -3.74 -26.66
CA THR A 515 3.88 -5.09 -26.49
C THR A 515 5.39 -5.09 -26.23
N ARG A 516 6.14 -4.26 -26.97
CA ARG A 516 7.59 -4.15 -26.76
C ARG A 516 7.92 -3.67 -25.35
N VAL A 517 7.21 -2.65 -24.85
CA VAL A 517 7.42 -2.12 -23.50
C VAL A 517 6.98 -3.11 -22.44
N ALA A 518 5.86 -3.79 -22.63
CA ALA A 518 5.40 -4.86 -21.73
C ALA A 518 6.38 -6.03 -21.66
N ARG A 519 7.04 -6.39 -22.77
CA ARG A 519 8.12 -7.39 -22.77
C ARG A 519 9.35 -6.91 -21.98
N GLU A 520 9.74 -5.64 -22.14
CA GLU A 520 10.84 -5.07 -21.36
C GLU A 520 10.53 -5.12 -19.85
N GLU A 521 9.30 -4.82 -19.46
CA GLU A 521 8.84 -4.94 -18.08
C GLU A 521 8.87 -6.40 -17.61
N PHE A 522 8.30 -7.33 -18.39
CA PHE A 522 8.32 -8.76 -18.09
C PHE A 522 9.75 -9.32 -17.95
N GLN A 523 10.73 -8.82 -18.71
CA GLN A 523 12.13 -9.23 -18.56
C GLN A 523 12.72 -8.85 -17.19
N LEU A 524 12.19 -7.81 -16.54
CA LEU A 524 12.62 -7.37 -15.22
C LEU A 524 11.90 -8.13 -14.08
N THR A 525 10.64 -8.48 -14.28
CA THR A 525 9.75 -9.04 -13.24
C THR A 525 9.54 -10.55 -13.36
N GLY A 526 9.61 -11.09 -14.57
CA GLY A 526 9.32 -12.49 -14.85
C GLY A 526 7.86 -12.87 -14.58
N PHE A 527 7.64 -14.15 -14.30
CA PHE A 527 6.31 -14.67 -13.98
C PHE A 527 5.82 -14.31 -12.57
N GLY A 528 6.65 -13.72 -11.74
CA GLY A 528 6.28 -13.23 -10.41
C GLY A 528 5.31 -12.05 -10.43
N ASP A 529 5.27 -11.29 -11.53
CA ASP A 529 4.26 -10.24 -11.75
C ASP A 529 3.09 -10.76 -12.60
N ALA A 530 2.06 -11.29 -11.95
CA ALA A 530 0.86 -11.78 -12.62
C ALA A 530 0.15 -10.70 -13.46
N PHE A 531 0.19 -9.44 -13.02
CA PHE A 531 -0.38 -8.33 -13.79
C PHE A 531 0.43 -8.06 -15.07
N GLY A 532 1.76 -8.01 -14.97
CA GLY A 532 2.66 -7.84 -16.12
C GLY A 532 2.47 -8.95 -17.15
N VAL A 533 2.33 -10.21 -16.71
CA VAL A 533 2.01 -11.35 -17.58
C VAL A 533 0.67 -11.17 -18.29
N LYS A 534 -0.38 -10.80 -17.55
CA LYS A 534 -1.73 -10.56 -18.13
C LYS A 534 -1.70 -9.39 -19.11
N LEU A 535 -0.99 -8.31 -18.77
CA LEU A 535 -0.84 -7.14 -19.64
C LEU A 535 -0.13 -7.51 -20.95
N LEU A 536 0.97 -8.27 -20.86
CA LEU A 536 1.71 -8.71 -22.05
C LEU A 536 0.86 -9.65 -22.92
N ASN A 537 0.16 -10.61 -22.33
CA ASN A 537 -0.76 -11.49 -23.05
C ASN A 537 -1.85 -10.69 -23.78
N TRP A 538 -2.47 -9.73 -23.10
CA TRP A 538 -3.47 -8.88 -23.71
C TRP A 538 -2.91 -8.02 -24.84
N CYS A 539 -1.73 -7.40 -24.65
CA CYS A 539 -1.07 -6.64 -25.71
C CYS A 539 -0.77 -7.50 -26.95
N LEU A 540 -0.35 -8.76 -26.76
CA LEU A 540 -0.11 -9.70 -27.87
C LEU A 540 -1.41 -10.06 -28.61
N ASP A 541 -2.52 -10.30 -27.90
CA ASP A 541 -3.81 -10.58 -28.52
C ASP A 541 -4.29 -9.41 -29.39
N GLU A 542 -4.30 -8.23 -28.82
CA GLU A 542 -4.79 -7.02 -29.51
C GLU A 542 -3.86 -6.63 -30.67
N TRP A 543 -2.55 -6.83 -30.51
CA TRP A 543 -1.62 -6.60 -31.60
C TRP A 543 -1.87 -7.57 -32.75
N ALA A 544 -2.05 -8.87 -32.48
CA ALA A 544 -2.38 -9.85 -33.49
C ALA A 544 -3.70 -9.51 -34.22
N ALA A 545 -4.72 -9.06 -33.47
CA ALA A 545 -5.98 -8.64 -34.06
C ALA A 545 -5.84 -7.37 -34.91
N ALA A 546 -4.98 -6.44 -34.52
CA ALA A 546 -4.70 -5.21 -35.29
C ALA A 546 -3.96 -5.53 -36.60
N GLU A 547 -2.92 -6.39 -36.58
CA GLU A 547 -2.20 -6.83 -37.79
C GLU A 547 -3.13 -7.54 -38.78
N GLU A 548 -4.08 -8.35 -38.26
CA GLU A 548 -5.07 -9.01 -39.11
C GLU A 548 -6.02 -8.02 -39.79
N ARG A 549 -6.48 -6.98 -39.08
CA ARG A 549 -7.26 -5.86 -39.66
C ARG A 549 -6.46 -5.06 -40.70
N ALA A 550 -5.17 -4.85 -40.43
CA ALA A 550 -4.25 -4.18 -41.36
C ALA A 550 -3.87 -5.06 -42.57
N GLY A 551 -4.29 -6.33 -42.60
CA GLY A 551 -4.09 -7.26 -43.72
C GLY A 551 -2.83 -8.13 -43.61
N ASP A 552 -2.08 -8.10 -42.53
CA ASP A 552 -0.89 -8.95 -42.28
C ASP A 552 -1.24 -10.18 -41.44
N ALA A 553 -1.93 -11.15 -42.06
CA ALA A 553 -2.29 -12.40 -41.43
C ALA A 553 -1.08 -13.27 -41.04
N LYS A 554 0.09 -13.08 -41.65
CA LYS A 554 1.31 -13.81 -41.31
C LYS A 554 1.85 -13.33 -39.98
N SER A 555 2.05 -12.04 -39.83
CA SER A 555 2.47 -11.42 -38.58
C SER A 555 1.52 -11.76 -37.43
N ALA A 556 0.21 -11.66 -37.67
CA ALA A 556 -0.81 -12.05 -36.68
C ALA A 556 -0.66 -13.51 -36.21
N GLY A 557 -0.34 -14.43 -37.13
CA GLY A 557 -0.13 -15.87 -36.81
C GLY A 557 1.12 -16.09 -35.93
N GLU A 558 2.21 -15.37 -36.21
CA GLU A 558 3.45 -15.42 -35.44
C GLU A 558 3.23 -14.89 -34.00
N ILE A 559 2.55 -13.76 -33.85
CA ILE A 559 2.23 -13.14 -32.55
C ILE A 559 1.33 -14.07 -31.70
N ARG A 560 0.30 -14.68 -32.30
CA ARG A 560 -0.56 -15.66 -31.58
C ARG A 560 0.21 -16.89 -31.12
N THR A 561 1.25 -17.28 -31.85
CA THR A 561 2.12 -18.39 -31.44
C THR A 561 2.96 -18.01 -30.24
N GLU A 562 3.54 -16.82 -30.24
CA GLU A 562 4.28 -16.29 -29.08
C GLU A 562 3.40 -16.21 -27.84
N ARG A 563 2.18 -15.68 -27.95
CA ARG A 563 1.22 -15.62 -26.84
C ARG A 563 0.94 -16.99 -26.24
N ARG A 564 0.70 -18.02 -27.07
CA ARG A 564 0.45 -19.40 -26.58
C ARG A 564 1.64 -19.97 -25.82
N VAL A 565 2.85 -19.67 -26.26
CA VAL A 565 4.08 -20.09 -25.56
C VAL A 565 4.14 -19.43 -24.19
N LEU A 566 3.93 -18.12 -24.10
CA LEU A 566 3.92 -17.36 -22.84
C LEU A 566 2.88 -17.92 -21.85
N GLU A 567 1.64 -18.18 -22.34
CA GLU A 567 0.55 -18.74 -21.53
C GLU A 567 0.90 -20.15 -21.01
N THR A 568 1.45 -21.01 -21.87
CA THR A 568 1.87 -22.37 -21.49
C THR A 568 3.00 -22.35 -20.45
N ASP A 569 3.94 -21.45 -20.59
CA ASP A 569 5.07 -21.31 -19.67
C ASP A 569 4.61 -20.72 -18.32
N TYR A 570 3.67 -19.77 -18.33
CA TYR A 570 3.05 -19.23 -17.12
C TYR A 570 2.26 -20.28 -16.35
N ASP A 571 1.43 -21.10 -17.04
CA ASP A 571 0.69 -22.20 -16.44
C ASP A 571 1.62 -23.26 -15.82
N ARG A 572 2.77 -23.50 -16.44
CA ARG A 572 3.80 -24.38 -15.89
C ARG A 572 4.39 -23.78 -14.64
N TRP A 573 4.76 -22.50 -14.67
CA TRP A 573 5.31 -21.79 -13.52
C TRP A 573 4.33 -21.77 -12.34
N LEU A 574 3.04 -21.53 -12.58
CA LEU A 574 1.99 -21.58 -11.54
C LEU A 574 1.93 -22.96 -10.87
N ARG A 575 1.94 -24.05 -11.67
CA ARG A 575 1.95 -25.41 -11.11
C ARG A 575 3.21 -25.68 -10.27
N ASP A 576 4.37 -25.25 -10.75
CA ASP A 576 5.65 -25.51 -10.08
C ASP A 576 5.79 -24.69 -8.77
N ASN A 577 5.08 -23.54 -8.67
CA ASN A 577 5.11 -22.68 -7.48
C ASN A 577 3.88 -22.85 -6.55
N ALA A 578 2.80 -23.49 -7.00
CA ALA A 578 1.67 -23.87 -6.15
C ALA A 578 2.00 -25.03 -5.17
N ILE A 579 3.12 -25.72 -5.38
CA ILE A 579 3.60 -26.85 -4.57
C ILE A 579 4.62 -26.39 -3.50
N ARG A 580 5.03 -25.13 -3.52
CA ARG A 580 5.93 -24.52 -2.53
C ARG A 580 5.17 -23.63 -1.55
#